data_806771988a080278395b5e597c576f1b
#
_entry.id   806771988a080278395b5e597c576f1b
#
_cell.length_a   1.000
_cell.length_b   1.000
_cell.length_c   1.000
_cell.angle_alpha   90.00
_cell.angle_beta   90.00
_cell.angle_gamma   90.00
#
_symmetry.space_group_name_H-M   'P 1'
#
loop_
_entity.id
_entity.type
_entity.pdbx_description
1 polymer ?
#
loop_
_entity_poly.entity_id
_entity_poly.type
_entity_poly.pdbx_seq_one_letter_code
_entity_poly.pdbx_strand_id
1 'polypeptide(L)'
;MEKQPGSKNVLRRGHQHNFSPTLELETAAQGRGFQQVAGVDEAGRGPLAGPVMVAAVILGKDWNAEHPLNDSKKLSSTKREQLFEVICSEALAFKIVTISAEEIDRLNILQATLHGMLRCLTEIEPAPDYALVDGNRFPQTTIRGEAVVKGDARSKSIAAASIFHKLPGTEEMPTLYPIRI
;
A
#
# COMPACT_ATOMS: atom_id res chain seq x y z
N MET A 1 -19.22 -0.17 -63.44
CA MET A 1 -19.23 -1.16 -62.32
C MET A 1 -17.97 -0.94 -61.50
N GLU A 2 -18.06 0.00 -60.56
CA GLU A 2 -16.94 0.50 -59.81
C GLU A 2 -16.88 -0.18 -58.45
N LYS A 3 -15.73 -0.81 -58.11
CA LYS A 3 -15.50 -1.49 -56.84
C LYS A 3 -15.02 -0.47 -55.82
N GLN A 4 -15.78 -0.29 -54.74
CA GLN A 4 -15.35 0.49 -53.58
C GLN A 4 -14.29 -0.28 -52.78
N PRO A 5 -13.26 0.40 -52.21
CA PRO A 5 -12.25 -0.21 -51.39
C PRO A 5 -12.73 -0.33 -49.93
N GLY A 6 -12.42 -1.50 -49.35
CA GLY A 6 -12.82 -1.91 -48.00
C GLY A 6 -12.27 -1.03 -46.88
N SER A 7 -13.14 -0.77 -45.97
CA SER A 7 -12.88 -0.11 -44.67
C SER A 7 -11.83 -0.88 -43.86
N LYS A 8 -10.66 -0.27 -43.62
CA LYS A 8 -9.64 -0.77 -42.70
C LYS A 8 -10.10 -0.54 -41.27
N ASN A 9 -10.38 -1.63 -40.59
CA ASN A 9 -10.69 -1.68 -39.17
C ASN A 9 -9.46 -1.19 -38.38
N VAL A 10 -9.48 0.05 -37.91
CA VAL A 10 -8.45 0.60 -37.01
C VAL A 10 -8.71 0.07 -35.62
N LEU A 11 -8.00 -1.00 -35.25
CA LEU A 11 -7.93 -1.49 -33.89
C LEU A 11 -7.44 -0.36 -32.97
N ARG A 12 -8.34 0.18 -32.16
CA ARG A 12 -8.02 1.10 -31.08
C ARG A 12 -7.09 0.37 -30.12
N ARG A 13 -5.80 0.67 -30.19
CA ARG A 13 -4.85 0.31 -29.15
C ARG A 13 -5.30 1.01 -27.88
N GLY A 14 -5.84 0.24 -26.92
CA GLY A 14 -6.15 0.74 -25.59
C GLY A 14 -4.88 1.32 -24.99
N HIS A 15 -4.89 2.60 -24.66
CA HIS A 15 -3.85 3.24 -23.87
C HIS A 15 -3.86 2.56 -22.49
N GLN A 16 -2.89 1.68 -22.27
CA GLN A 16 -2.57 1.26 -20.92
C GLN A 16 -1.98 2.50 -20.23
N HIS A 17 -2.83 3.18 -19.46
CA HIS A 17 -2.36 4.20 -18.54
C HIS A 17 -1.45 3.49 -17.52
N ASN A 18 -0.16 3.70 -17.68
CA ASN A 18 0.85 3.26 -16.74
C ASN A 18 0.77 4.21 -15.53
N PHE A 19 -0.18 3.95 -14.62
CA PHE A 19 -0.29 4.71 -13.38
C PHE A 19 0.94 4.40 -12.52
N SER A 20 1.76 5.42 -12.29
CA SER A 20 2.78 5.42 -11.25
C SER A 20 2.17 6.08 -10.02
N PRO A 21 2.36 5.54 -8.81
CA PRO A 21 1.83 6.17 -7.60
C PRO A 21 2.44 7.57 -7.41
N THR A 22 1.61 8.50 -6.99
CA THR A 22 1.98 9.89 -6.70
C THR A 22 1.72 10.23 -5.24
N LEU A 23 2.12 11.42 -4.78
CA LEU A 23 1.77 11.94 -3.46
C LEU A 23 0.48 12.79 -3.47
N GLU A 24 -0.31 12.73 -4.54
CA GLU A 24 -1.51 13.57 -4.69
C GLU A 24 -2.55 13.33 -3.59
N LEU A 25 -2.77 12.07 -3.20
CA LEU A 25 -3.72 11.72 -2.14
C LEU A 25 -3.23 12.17 -0.76
N GLU A 26 -1.95 11.97 -0.48
CA GLU A 26 -1.31 12.44 0.74
C GLU A 26 -1.35 13.98 0.82
N THR A 27 -0.99 14.66 -0.25
CA THR A 27 -1.03 16.12 -0.35
C THR A 27 -2.45 16.67 -0.20
N ALA A 28 -3.44 16.01 -0.79
CA ALA A 28 -4.85 16.38 -0.64
C ALA A 28 -5.33 16.21 0.82
N ALA A 29 -4.89 15.17 1.53
CA ALA A 29 -5.16 15.02 2.96
C ALA A 29 -4.47 16.11 3.78
N GLN A 30 -3.20 16.40 3.49
CA GLN A 30 -2.44 17.48 4.14
C GLN A 30 -3.07 18.85 3.92
N GLY A 31 -3.59 19.12 2.72
CA GLY A 31 -4.32 20.36 2.41
C GLY A 31 -5.61 20.50 3.22
N ARG A 32 -6.17 19.43 3.77
CA ARG A 32 -7.30 19.40 4.71
C ARG A 32 -6.88 19.56 6.18
N GLY A 33 -5.59 19.69 6.46
CA GLY A 33 -5.03 19.88 7.80
C GLY A 33 -4.47 18.63 8.47
N PHE A 34 -4.55 17.44 7.83
CA PHE A 34 -3.94 16.22 8.36
C PHE A 34 -2.42 16.26 8.18
N GLN A 35 -1.67 15.79 9.17
CA GLN A 35 -0.20 15.85 9.17
C GLN A 35 0.45 14.47 8.98
N GLN A 36 -0.16 13.43 9.54
CA GLN A 36 0.36 12.07 9.59
C GLN A 36 -0.52 11.16 8.73
N VAL A 37 -0.24 11.13 7.41
CA VAL A 37 -1.03 10.32 6.47
C VAL A 37 -0.38 8.95 6.34
N ALA A 38 -1.07 7.90 6.80
CA ALA A 38 -0.62 6.51 6.67
C ALA A 38 -1.19 5.88 5.40
N GLY A 39 -0.35 5.20 4.63
CA GLY A 39 -0.77 4.27 3.58
C GLY A 39 -0.78 2.85 4.14
N VAL A 40 -1.84 2.09 3.88
CA VAL A 40 -2.02 0.71 4.37
C VAL A 40 -2.29 -0.24 3.24
N ASP A 41 -1.61 -1.39 3.24
CA ASP A 41 -1.80 -2.47 2.27
C ASP A 41 -1.73 -3.83 2.96
N GLU A 42 -2.32 -4.88 2.32
CA GLU A 42 -2.27 -6.25 2.82
C GLU A 42 -1.83 -7.25 1.75
N ALA A 43 -1.23 -8.34 2.20
CA ALA A 43 -0.93 -9.52 1.39
C ALA A 43 -1.26 -10.82 2.12
N GLY A 44 -1.34 -11.93 1.37
CA GLY A 44 -1.65 -13.24 1.94
C GLY A 44 -3.13 -13.63 1.87
N ARG A 45 -4.01 -12.83 1.25
CA ARG A 45 -5.44 -13.16 1.07
C ARG A 45 -5.70 -14.21 -0.02
N GLY A 46 -4.66 -14.86 -0.53
CA GLY A 46 -4.77 -15.89 -1.56
C GLY A 46 -5.29 -17.23 -1.02
N PRO A 47 -5.60 -18.20 -1.93
CA PRO A 47 -6.24 -19.48 -1.56
C PRO A 47 -5.34 -20.46 -0.79
N LEU A 48 -4.08 -20.16 -0.57
CA LEU A 48 -3.17 -20.95 0.25
C LEU A 48 -3.31 -20.52 1.71
N ALA A 49 -3.56 -21.45 2.59
CA ALA A 49 -3.70 -21.26 4.04
C ALA A 49 -2.38 -20.78 4.66
N GLY A 50 -2.14 -19.48 4.60
CA GLY A 50 -0.99 -18.80 5.18
C GLY A 50 -1.40 -17.56 5.97
N PRO A 51 -0.49 -16.98 6.76
CA PRO A 51 -0.77 -15.77 7.49
C PRO A 51 -1.04 -14.60 6.53
N VAL A 52 -1.90 -13.69 6.94
CA VAL A 52 -2.09 -12.40 6.26
C VAL A 52 -1.15 -11.40 6.91
N MET A 53 -0.39 -10.70 6.08
CA MET A 53 0.45 -9.59 6.52
C MET A 53 -0.21 -8.27 6.14
N VAL A 54 -0.25 -7.34 7.08
CA VAL A 54 -0.69 -5.96 6.86
C VAL A 54 0.46 -5.04 7.20
N ALA A 55 0.71 -4.03 6.37
CA ALA A 55 1.68 -2.99 6.66
C ALA A 55 1.03 -1.61 6.56
N ALA A 56 1.49 -0.70 7.43
CA ALA A 56 1.19 0.72 7.36
C ALA A 56 2.51 1.51 7.26
N VAL A 57 2.53 2.55 6.42
CA VAL A 57 3.69 3.43 6.24
C VAL A 57 3.25 4.88 6.27
N ILE A 58 3.95 5.71 7.05
CA ILE A 58 3.83 7.17 7.03
C ILE A 58 5.09 7.70 6.36
N LEU A 59 4.93 8.31 5.18
CA LEU A 59 6.01 9.00 4.50
C LEU A 59 6.18 10.40 5.13
N GLY A 60 7.40 10.71 5.57
CA GLY A 60 7.71 12.02 6.15
C GLY A 60 7.63 13.16 5.14
N LYS A 61 7.62 14.41 5.62
CA LYS A 61 7.65 15.61 4.76
C LYS A 61 8.90 15.69 3.88
N ASP A 62 9.99 15.08 4.35
CA ASP A 62 11.28 15.05 3.66
C ASP A 62 11.42 13.84 2.72
N TRP A 63 10.34 13.06 2.54
CA TRP A 63 10.35 11.93 1.63
C TRP A 63 10.65 12.37 0.20
N ASN A 64 11.69 11.78 -0.38
CA ASN A 64 12.02 12.09 -1.78
C ASN A 64 10.96 11.49 -2.74
N ALA A 65 10.15 12.38 -3.32
CA ALA A 65 9.10 12.00 -4.27
C ALA A 65 9.63 11.31 -5.53
N GLU A 66 10.93 11.43 -5.85
CA GLU A 66 11.56 10.78 -7.00
C GLU A 66 11.87 9.30 -6.76
N HIS A 67 11.78 8.79 -5.52
CA HIS A 67 11.90 7.35 -5.29
C HIS A 67 10.90 6.59 -6.15
N PRO A 68 11.38 5.62 -6.97
CA PRO A 68 10.57 4.92 -7.96
C PRO A 68 9.68 3.85 -7.30
N LEU A 69 8.79 4.27 -6.40
CA LEU A 69 7.73 3.44 -5.88
C LEU A 69 6.72 3.21 -7.02
N ASN A 70 7.01 2.24 -7.85
CA ASN A 70 6.07 1.77 -8.86
C ASN A 70 5.19 0.66 -8.27
N ASP A 71 4.13 0.29 -8.98
CA ASP A 71 3.39 -0.95 -8.70
C ASP A 71 4.40 -2.07 -8.40
N SER A 72 4.46 -2.50 -7.16
CA SER A 72 5.44 -3.46 -6.64
C SER A 72 5.44 -4.79 -7.39
N LYS A 73 4.35 -5.13 -8.10
CA LYS A 73 4.23 -6.31 -8.97
C LYS A 73 5.09 -6.20 -10.23
N LYS A 74 5.47 -4.97 -10.61
CA LYS A 74 6.31 -4.68 -11.79
C LYS A 74 7.80 -4.55 -11.44
N LEU A 75 8.16 -4.59 -10.16
CA LEU A 75 9.54 -4.45 -9.69
C LEU A 75 10.24 -5.82 -9.63
N SER A 76 11.52 -5.85 -9.99
CA SER A 76 12.39 -7.03 -9.73
C SER A 76 12.60 -7.20 -8.21
N SER A 77 12.99 -8.42 -7.78
CA SER A 77 13.32 -8.69 -6.37
C SER A 77 14.38 -7.73 -5.83
N THR A 78 15.48 -7.58 -6.53
CA THR A 78 16.57 -6.66 -6.15
C THR A 78 16.10 -5.22 -5.98
N LYS A 79 15.21 -4.74 -6.86
CA LYS A 79 14.68 -3.39 -6.76
C LYS A 79 13.72 -3.22 -5.59
N ARG A 80 12.98 -4.26 -5.24
CA ARG A 80 12.13 -4.28 -4.03
C ARG A 80 12.97 -4.25 -2.75
N GLU A 81 14.06 -5.01 -2.70
CA GLU A 81 15.00 -5.01 -1.58
C GLU A 81 15.62 -3.62 -1.37
N GLN A 82 16.10 -2.98 -2.43
CA GLN A 82 16.63 -1.61 -2.37
C GLN A 82 15.58 -0.62 -1.86
N LEU A 83 14.34 -0.69 -2.38
CA LEU A 83 13.26 0.20 -1.94
C LEU A 83 12.83 -0.06 -0.50
N PHE A 84 12.87 -1.31 -0.07
CA PHE A 84 12.61 -1.66 1.33
C PHE A 84 13.61 -0.99 2.27
N GLU A 85 14.92 -1.05 1.97
CA GLU A 85 15.94 -0.36 2.75
C GLU A 85 15.72 1.16 2.79
N VAL A 86 15.35 1.74 1.64
CA VAL A 86 15.01 3.16 1.56
C VAL A 86 13.80 3.49 2.44
N ILE A 87 12.72 2.70 2.36
CA ILE A 87 11.53 2.93 3.18
C ILE A 87 11.87 2.82 4.66
N CYS A 88 12.62 1.78 5.06
CA CYS A 88 13.03 1.59 6.46
C CYS A 88 13.90 2.74 6.98
N SER A 89 14.70 3.38 6.11
CA SER A 89 15.62 4.46 6.51
C SER A 89 15.01 5.86 6.41
N GLU A 90 14.06 6.11 5.52
CA GLU A 90 13.56 7.45 5.20
C GLU A 90 12.09 7.67 5.55
N ALA A 91 11.27 6.61 5.69
CA ALA A 91 9.90 6.77 6.15
C ALA A 91 9.88 7.36 7.58
N LEU A 92 8.88 8.18 7.87
CA LEU A 92 8.69 8.71 9.22
C LEU A 92 8.36 7.59 10.21
N ALA A 93 7.51 6.65 9.79
CA ALA A 93 7.17 5.47 10.56
C ALA A 93 6.63 4.35 9.64
N PHE A 94 6.73 3.12 10.11
CA PHE A 94 6.01 1.99 9.55
C PHE A 94 5.67 0.97 10.65
N LYS A 95 4.67 0.17 10.38
CA LYS A 95 4.22 -0.93 11.24
C LYS A 95 3.81 -2.11 10.37
N ILE A 96 4.22 -3.30 10.79
CA ILE A 96 3.83 -4.57 10.18
C ILE A 96 3.07 -5.39 11.23
N VAL A 97 1.98 -6.00 10.83
CA VAL A 97 1.18 -6.92 11.64
C VAL A 97 0.95 -8.20 10.84
N THR A 98 1.34 -9.31 11.42
CA THR A 98 1.04 -10.65 10.89
C THR A 98 -0.20 -11.21 11.61
N ILE A 99 -1.15 -11.71 10.83
CA ILE A 99 -2.38 -12.32 11.32
C ILE A 99 -2.26 -13.82 11.07
N SER A 100 -2.34 -14.59 12.15
CA SER A 100 -2.17 -16.03 12.08
C SER A 100 -3.34 -16.72 11.36
N ALA A 101 -3.10 -17.95 10.87
CA ALA A 101 -4.16 -18.78 10.30
C ALA A 101 -5.30 -19.02 11.31
N GLU A 102 -4.97 -19.17 12.60
CA GLU A 102 -5.95 -19.35 13.67
C GLU A 102 -6.87 -18.13 13.84
N GLU A 103 -6.32 -16.91 13.75
CA GLU A 103 -7.11 -15.68 13.76
C GLU A 103 -8.03 -15.59 12.54
N ILE A 104 -7.54 -16.01 11.37
CA ILE A 104 -8.31 -16.04 10.12
C ILE A 104 -9.47 -17.04 10.23
N ASP A 105 -9.22 -18.23 10.75
CA ASP A 105 -10.25 -19.26 10.94
C ASP A 105 -11.35 -18.80 11.92
N ARG A 106 -10.98 -18.05 12.96
CA ARG A 106 -11.92 -17.52 13.95
C ARG A 106 -12.75 -16.36 13.43
N LEU A 107 -12.15 -15.43 12.69
CA LEU A 107 -12.76 -14.16 12.29
C LEU A 107 -13.29 -14.14 10.86
N ASN A 108 -12.92 -15.06 10.02
CA ASN A 108 -12.85 -15.07 8.55
C ASN A 108 -11.83 -14.08 8.00
N ILE A 109 -11.39 -14.32 6.74
CA ILE A 109 -10.31 -13.57 6.09
C ILE A 109 -10.57 -12.06 6.01
N LEU A 110 -11.82 -11.64 5.78
CA LEU A 110 -12.15 -10.22 5.67
C LEU A 110 -12.02 -9.52 7.02
N GLN A 111 -12.63 -10.08 8.07
CA GLN A 111 -12.58 -9.48 9.41
C GLN A 111 -11.18 -9.52 10.00
N ALA A 112 -10.44 -10.60 9.77
CA ALA A 112 -9.06 -10.74 10.18
C ALA A 112 -8.17 -9.67 9.52
N THR A 113 -8.33 -9.44 8.21
CA THR A 113 -7.60 -8.38 7.49
C THR A 113 -7.93 -6.99 8.04
N LEU A 114 -9.21 -6.66 8.20
CA LEU A 114 -9.64 -5.36 8.75
C LEU A 114 -9.13 -5.15 10.19
N HIS A 115 -9.08 -6.22 11.00
CA HIS A 115 -8.49 -6.19 12.34
C HIS A 115 -6.98 -5.92 12.28
N GLY A 116 -6.26 -6.54 11.36
CA GLY A 116 -4.84 -6.27 11.14
C GLY A 116 -4.58 -4.82 10.71
N MET A 117 -5.41 -4.27 9.82
CA MET A 117 -5.33 -2.86 9.42
C MET A 117 -5.56 -1.93 10.62
N LEU A 118 -6.56 -2.22 11.45
CA LEU A 118 -6.81 -1.48 12.67
C LEU A 118 -5.59 -1.51 13.60
N ARG A 119 -5.01 -2.70 13.83
CA ARG A 119 -3.79 -2.84 14.66
C ARG A 119 -2.63 -2.03 14.09
N CYS A 120 -2.36 -2.10 12.79
CA CYS A 120 -1.32 -1.27 12.18
C CYS A 120 -1.53 0.22 12.46
N LEU A 121 -2.76 0.72 12.27
CA LEU A 121 -3.09 2.12 12.45
C LEU A 121 -3.05 2.58 13.92
N THR A 122 -3.33 1.71 14.86
CA THR A 122 -3.33 2.04 16.30
C THR A 122 -1.99 1.83 16.99
N GLU A 123 -1.13 1.00 16.41
CA GLU A 123 0.17 0.65 17.00
C GLU A 123 1.37 1.36 16.32
N ILE A 124 1.16 2.04 15.18
CA ILE A 124 2.21 2.82 14.52
C ILE A 124 2.46 4.14 15.27
N GLU A 125 3.73 4.52 15.43
CA GLU A 125 4.10 5.79 16.06
C GLU A 125 5.09 6.58 15.18
N PRO A 126 4.82 7.90 14.96
CA PRO A 126 3.69 8.67 15.49
C PRO A 126 2.33 8.19 14.95
N ALA A 127 1.28 8.39 15.77
CA ALA A 127 -0.06 7.98 15.38
C ALA A 127 -0.56 8.75 14.15
N PRO A 128 -1.14 8.08 13.14
CA PRO A 128 -1.70 8.76 11.99
C PRO A 128 -2.99 9.50 12.34
N ASP A 129 -3.20 10.64 11.72
CA ASP A 129 -4.44 11.41 11.79
C ASP A 129 -5.31 11.22 10.53
N TYR A 130 -4.75 10.58 9.50
CA TYR A 130 -5.45 10.17 8.29
C TYR A 130 -4.88 8.86 7.73
N ALA A 131 -5.74 8.00 7.17
CA ALA A 131 -5.33 6.74 6.56
C ALA A 131 -5.85 6.58 5.13
N LEU A 132 -4.97 6.13 4.24
CA LEU A 132 -5.28 5.68 2.89
C LEU A 132 -5.10 4.15 2.87
N VAL A 133 -6.18 3.40 2.64
CA VAL A 133 -6.17 1.94 2.70
C VAL A 133 -6.38 1.35 1.32
N ASP A 134 -5.51 0.45 0.88
CA ASP A 134 -5.71 -0.22 -0.42
C ASP A 134 -6.99 -1.06 -0.41
N GLY A 135 -7.69 -1.03 -1.55
CA GLY A 135 -8.91 -1.80 -1.75
C GLY A 135 -10.19 -1.00 -1.64
N ASN A 136 -11.28 -1.68 -1.27
CA ASN A 136 -12.64 -1.11 -1.24
C ASN A 136 -13.28 -1.17 0.17
N ARG A 137 -12.51 -1.49 1.19
CA ARG A 137 -12.94 -1.59 2.59
C ARG A 137 -12.02 -0.77 3.47
N PHE A 138 -12.61 -0.10 4.45
CA PHE A 138 -11.89 0.67 5.46
C PHE A 138 -12.16 0.06 6.84
N PRO A 139 -11.15 -0.10 7.72
CA PRO A 139 -11.34 -0.65 9.06
C PRO A 139 -12.21 0.28 9.91
N GLN A 140 -12.96 -0.30 10.84
CA GLN A 140 -13.74 0.48 11.79
C GLN A 140 -12.80 1.09 12.84
N THR A 141 -12.56 2.41 12.74
CA THR A 141 -11.61 3.15 13.57
C THR A 141 -12.07 4.60 13.75
N THR A 142 -11.53 5.30 14.74
CA THR A 142 -11.71 6.74 14.93
C THR A 142 -10.78 7.58 14.05
N ILE A 143 -9.74 6.97 13.46
CA ILE A 143 -8.84 7.62 12.53
C ILE A 143 -9.60 7.88 11.23
N ARG A 144 -9.56 9.13 10.75
CA ARG A 144 -10.18 9.50 9.48
C ARG A 144 -9.41 8.89 8.31
N GLY A 145 -10.11 8.63 7.22
CA GLY A 145 -9.45 8.07 6.03
C GLY A 145 -10.42 7.59 4.98
N GLU A 146 -9.88 6.93 3.98
CA GLU A 146 -10.63 6.38 2.86
C GLU A 146 -10.00 5.10 2.32
N ALA A 147 -10.84 4.24 1.74
CA ALA A 147 -10.39 3.10 0.95
C ALA A 147 -10.10 3.57 -0.49
N VAL A 148 -8.97 3.17 -1.03
CA VAL A 148 -8.48 3.59 -2.35
C VAL A 148 -8.34 2.36 -3.24
N VAL A 149 -9.25 2.18 -4.18
CA VAL A 149 -9.19 1.06 -5.14
C VAL A 149 -7.94 1.20 -6.00
N LYS A 150 -7.12 0.14 -6.05
CA LYS A 150 -5.79 0.11 -6.67
C LYS A 150 -4.88 1.19 -6.07
N GLY A 151 -4.90 1.30 -4.75
CA GLY A 151 -4.16 2.31 -4.00
C GLY A 151 -2.65 2.20 -4.21
N ASP A 152 -2.11 0.99 -4.32
CA ASP A 152 -0.70 0.70 -4.63
C ASP A 152 -0.22 1.34 -5.95
N ALA A 153 -1.12 1.60 -6.90
CA ALA A 153 -0.83 2.29 -8.15
C ALA A 153 -1.15 3.80 -8.11
N ARG A 154 -1.69 4.33 -7.02
CA ARG A 154 -2.19 5.72 -6.92
C ARG A 154 -1.55 6.54 -5.81
N SER A 155 -1.24 5.92 -4.67
CA SER A 155 -0.67 6.54 -3.48
C SER A 155 0.73 6.00 -3.21
N LYS A 156 1.71 6.88 -2.98
CA LYS A 156 3.07 6.47 -2.64
C LYS A 156 3.16 5.82 -1.26
N SER A 157 2.38 6.25 -0.30
CA SER A 157 2.36 5.63 1.03
C SER A 157 1.78 4.20 0.99
N ILE A 158 0.73 3.95 0.20
CA ILE A 158 0.20 2.60 -0.03
C ILE A 158 1.21 1.75 -0.82
N ALA A 159 1.82 2.32 -1.87
CA ALA A 159 2.85 1.62 -2.64
C ALA A 159 4.05 1.24 -1.76
N ALA A 160 4.47 2.10 -0.85
CA ALA A 160 5.52 1.79 0.14
C ALA A 160 5.10 0.63 1.07
N ALA A 161 3.87 0.65 1.59
CA ALA A 161 3.34 -0.44 2.40
C ALA A 161 3.33 -1.77 1.62
N SER A 162 3.02 -1.75 0.32
CA SER A 162 2.99 -2.93 -0.53
C SER A 162 4.37 -3.59 -0.73
N ILE A 163 5.48 -2.89 -0.51
CA ILE A 163 6.83 -3.44 -0.61
C ILE A 163 7.10 -4.45 0.50
N PHE A 164 6.62 -4.20 1.72
CA PHE A 164 6.86 -5.07 2.87
C PHE A 164 6.35 -6.50 2.68
N HIS A 165 5.24 -6.69 1.96
CA HIS A 165 4.64 -8.01 1.77
C HIS A 165 5.36 -8.92 0.77
N LYS A 166 6.33 -8.39 0.04
CA LYS A 166 6.91 -9.07 -1.12
C LYS A 166 8.36 -9.48 -0.92
N LEU A 167 8.84 -9.28 0.30
CA LEU A 167 10.19 -9.69 0.70
C LEU A 167 10.12 -10.86 1.66
N PRO A 168 10.89 -11.94 1.44
CA PRO A 168 10.98 -13.04 2.38
C PRO A 168 11.51 -12.55 3.73
N GLY A 169 10.95 -13.06 4.82
CA GLY A 169 11.42 -12.77 6.18
C GLY A 169 10.88 -11.48 6.81
N THR A 170 10.05 -10.71 6.11
CA THR A 170 9.42 -9.52 6.70
C THR A 170 8.34 -9.87 7.73
N GLU A 171 7.81 -11.08 7.73
CA GLU A 171 6.90 -11.60 8.74
C GLU A 171 7.52 -11.74 10.13
N GLU A 172 8.86 -11.85 10.22
CA GLU A 172 9.61 -11.97 11.47
C GLU A 172 10.26 -10.65 11.91
N MET A 173 10.01 -9.56 11.17
CA MET A 173 10.62 -8.27 11.49
C MET A 173 10.12 -7.73 12.83
N PRO A 174 11.05 -7.28 13.71
CA PRO A 174 10.65 -6.66 14.96
C PRO A 174 9.85 -5.38 14.68
N THR A 175 8.82 -5.20 15.44
CA THR A 175 7.81 -4.14 15.33
C THR A 175 8.35 -2.70 15.53
N LEU A 176 9.63 -2.56 15.88
CA LEU A 176 10.28 -1.31 16.26
C LEU A 176 11.58 -1.15 15.48
N TYR A 177 11.54 -0.39 14.37
CA TYR A 177 12.73 0.31 13.89
C TYR A 177 12.80 1.68 14.56
N PRO A 178 14.01 2.17 14.90
CA PRO A 178 14.16 3.39 15.66
C PRO A 178 13.55 4.58 14.91
N ILE A 179 12.63 5.25 15.58
CA ILE A 179 12.16 6.57 15.22
C ILE A 179 13.41 7.47 15.12
N ARG A 180 13.69 8.02 13.95
CA ARG A 180 14.63 9.14 13.87
C ARG A 180 13.99 10.33 14.58
N ILE A 181 14.50 10.63 15.76
CA ILE A 181 14.25 11.90 16.49
C ILE A 181 15.02 13.02 15.78
#